data_55bbbccf48f2968159d95069d0bef9b5
#
_entry.id   55bbbccf48f2968159d95069d0bef9b5
#
_cell.length_a   1.000
_cell.length_b   1.000
_cell.length_c   1.000
_cell.angle_alpha   90.00
_cell.angle_beta   90.00
_cell.angle_gamma   90.00
#
_symmetry.space_group_name_H-M   'P 1'
#
loop_
_entity.id
_entity.type
_entity.pdbx_description
1 polymer ?
#
loop_
_entity_poly.entity_id
_entity_poly.type
_entity_poly.pdbx_seq_one_letter_code
_entity_poly.pdbx_strand_id
1 'polypeptide(L)'
;MNVGCTIIGKDRYGCATRRGKGTCTNSHTIMRQRIEARVIDGLRDHMLTPDLMEIFVSAFEAELTALQGRAGSERTRLTRDLGAVERRLAGVMRAIEDGAWNDSLRSRLNELEQTKAAITAQLRVHDAPRARVHFLPNAAAIYRERVATVSLR
;
A
#
# COMPACT_ATOMS: atom_id res chain seq x y z
N MET A 1 -33.28 -18.91 1.11
CA MET A 1 -33.64 -18.68 2.54
C MET A 1 -32.56 -17.85 3.17
N ASN A 2 -32.86 -16.62 3.61
CA ASN A 2 -31.88 -15.78 4.32
C ASN A 2 -31.72 -16.36 5.73
N VAL A 3 -30.64 -17.06 5.96
CA VAL A 3 -30.25 -17.56 7.28
C VAL A 3 -29.55 -16.40 7.99
N GLY A 4 -30.33 -15.53 8.62
CA GLY A 4 -29.79 -14.39 9.36
C GLY A 4 -29.61 -14.74 10.83
N CYS A 5 -28.52 -14.27 11.43
CA CYS A 5 -28.29 -14.26 12.87
C CYS A 5 -28.59 -12.87 13.45
N THR A 6 -29.21 -12.79 14.62
CA THR A 6 -29.53 -11.53 15.31
C THR A 6 -29.13 -11.59 16.76
N ILE A 7 -28.92 -10.42 17.38
CA ILE A 7 -28.65 -10.30 18.80
C ILE A 7 -29.93 -10.52 19.57
N ILE A 8 -29.89 -11.42 20.55
CA ILE A 8 -30.99 -11.72 21.48
C ILE A 8 -30.54 -11.31 22.89
N GLY A 9 -31.20 -10.28 23.44
CA GLY A 9 -30.77 -9.73 24.72
C GLY A 9 -29.43 -8.97 24.59
N LYS A 10 -28.65 -8.95 25.67
CA LYS A 10 -27.39 -8.20 25.70
C LYS A 10 -26.19 -8.97 25.11
N ASP A 11 -26.17 -10.31 25.25
CA ASP A 11 -24.95 -11.11 25.07
C ASP A 11 -25.13 -12.40 24.24
N ARG A 12 -26.24 -12.55 23.52
CA ARG A 12 -26.51 -13.81 22.79
C ARG A 12 -26.88 -13.55 21.35
N TYR A 13 -26.48 -14.46 20.50
CA TYR A 13 -26.91 -14.53 19.12
C TYR A 13 -27.88 -15.68 18.91
N GLY A 14 -28.87 -15.50 18.06
CA GLY A 14 -29.85 -16.53 17.70
C GLY A 14 -30.47 -16.27 16.33
N CYS A 15 -31.39 -17.14 15.91
CA CYS A 15 -32.02 -17.06 14.61
C CYS A 15 -32.89 -15.80 14.47
N ALA A 16 -32.57 -14.97 13.47
CA ALA A 16 -33.30 -13.74 13.16
C ALA A 16 -34.75 -14.04 12.71
N THR A 17 -34.94 -15.08 11.93
CA THR A 17 -36.27 -15.48 11.43
C THR A 17 -37.20 -15.95 12.56
N ARG A 18 -36.67 -16.69 13.54
CA ARG A 18 -37.43 -17.06 14.73
C ARG A 18 -37.85 -15.84 15.55
N ARG A 19 -36.91 -14.92 15.76
CA ARG A 19 -37.18 -13.72 16.58
C ARG A 19 -38.13 -12.76 15.88
N GLY A 20 -38.01 -12.52 14.58
CA GLY A 20 -38.80 -11.54 13.85
C GLY A 20 -40.11 -12.06 13.33
N LYS A 21 -40.18 -13.28 12.82
CA LYS A 21 -41.34 -13.85 12.14
C LYS A 21 -41.98 -15.06 12.85
N GLY A 22 -41.27 -15.68 13.80
CA GLY A 22 -41.76 -16.87 14.52
C GLY A 22 -41.81 -18.15 13.70
N THR A 23 -41.49 -18.11 12.43
CA THR A 23 -41.67 -19.23 11.49
C THR A 23 -40.48 -20.23 11.47
N CYS A 24 -39.41 -19.96 12.18
CA CYS A 24 -38.26 -20.86 12.26
C CYS A 24 -38.28 -21.65 13.58
N THR A 25 -38.07 -22.94 13.50
CA THR A 25 -38.04 -23.85 14.67
C THR A 25 -36.70 -23.78 15.43
N ASN A 26 -35.67 -23.15 14.91
CA ASN A 26 -34.35 -23.07 15.53
C ASN A 26 -34.41 -22.14 16.78
N SER A 27 -34.43 -22.76 17.95
CA SER A 27 -34.43 -22.08 19.26
C SER A 27 -33.03 -21.91 19.86
N HIS A 28 -31.97 -22.44 19.20
CA HIS A 28 -30.64 -22.40 19.75
C HIS A 28 -30.10 -20.97 19.78
N THR A 29 -29.48 -20.65 20.87
CA THR A 29 -28.75 -19.37 21.06
C THR A 29 -27.33 -19.64 21.50
N ILE A 30 -26.41 -18.79 21.11
CA ILE A 30 -25.00 -18.87 21.51
C ILE A 30 -24.57 -17.57 22.16
N MET A 31 -23.78 -17.65 23.21
CA MET A 31 -23.18 -16.46 23.83
C MET A 31 -22.21 -15.76 22.88
N ARG A 32 -22.27 -14.43 22.87
CA ARG A 32 -21.39 -13.59 22.04
C ARG A 32 -19.92 -13.91 22.27
N GLN A 33 -19.51 -13.95 23.54
CA GLN A 33 -18.13 -14.28 23.91
C GLN A 33 -17.66 -15.63 23.37
N ARG A 34 -18.56 -16.63 23.30
CA ARG A 34 -18.22 -17.96 22.81
C ARG A 34 -18.00 -17.99 21.30
N ILE A 35 -18.73 -17.15 20.53
CA ILE A 35 -18.49 -16.99 19.09
C ILE A 35 -17.18 -16.23 18.88
N GLU A 36 -16.99 -15.14 19.58
CA GLU A 36 -15.80 -14.30 19.47
C GLU A 36 -14.54 -15.11 19.78
N ALA A 37 -14.55 -15.86 20.89
CA ALA A 37 -13.43 -16.74 21.23
C ALA A 37 -13.17 -17.77 20.12
N ARG A 38 -14.20 -18.44 19.62
CA ARG A 38 -14.04 -19.47 18.57
C ARG A 38 -13.54 -18.90 17.25
N VAL A 39 -13.95 -17.68 16.89
CA VAL A 39 -13.44 -16.98 15.69
C VAL A 39 -11.99 -16.59 15.89
N ILE A 40 -11.64 -16.02 17.05
CA ILE A 40 -10.26 -15.63 17.35
C ILE A 40 -9.33 -16.85 17.39
N ASP A 41 -9.75 -17.93 18.01
CA ASP A 41 -9.00 -19.19 18.05
C ASP A 41 -8.80 -19.76 16.63
N GLY A 42 -9.85 -19.79 15.83
CA GLY A 42 -9.77 -20.26 14.43
C GLY A 42 -8.85 -19.36 13.57
N LEU A 43 -8.89 -18.05 13.75
CA LEU A 43 -7.97 -17.13 13.08
C LEU A 43 -6.51 -17.37 13.52
N ARG A 44 -6.29 -17.57 14.81
CA ARG A 44 -4.96 -17.84 15.35
C ARG A 44 -4.38 -19.14 14.80
N ASP A 45 -5.15 -20.20 14.84
CA ASP A 45 -4.72 -21.53 14.49
C ASP A 45 -4.51 -21.72 12.97
N HIS A 46 -5.23 -20.95 12.15
CA HIS A 46 -5.21 -21.13 10.69
C HIS A 46 -4.54 -19.99 9.91
N MET A 47 -4.54 -18.75 10.43
CA MET A 47 -3.98 -17.61 9.71
C MET A 47 -2.69 -17.06 10.30
N LEU A 48 -2.39 -17.39 11.57
CA LEU A 48 -1.27 -16.83 12.30
C LEU A 48 -0.20 -17.88 12.64
N THR A 49 -0.12 -18.93 11.83
CA THR A 49 0.93 -19.93 12.00
C THR A 49 2.30 -19.30 11.71
N PRO A 50 3.36 -19.70 12.43
CA PRO A 50 4.71 -19.20 12.19
C PRO A 50 5.13 -19.29 10.73
N ASP A 51 4.82 -20.39 10.07
CA ASP A 51 5.18 -20.66 8.67
C ASP A 51 4.53 -19.68 7.70
N LEU A 52 3.24 -19.38 7.88
CA LEU A 52 2.53 -18.39 7.05
C LEU A 52 3.07 -16.98 7.27
N MET A 53 3.44 -16.64 8.50
CA MET A 53 4.06 -15.34 8.81
C MET A 53 5.44 -15.21 8.17
N GLU A 54 6.24 -16.25 8.14
CA GLU A 54 7.54 -16.26 7.48
C GLU A 54 7.40 -16.10 5.96
N ILE A 55 6.47 -16.82 5.34
CA ILE A 55 6.15 -16.66 3.92
C ILE A 55 5.68 -15.24 3.62
N PHE A 56 4.80 -14.67 4.46
CA PHE A 56 4.32 -13.31 4.28
C PHE A 56 5.44 -12.27 4.38
N VAL A 57 6.28 -12.35 5.41
CA VAL A 57 7.41 -11.42 5.59
C VAL A 57 8.36 -11.51 4.41
N SER A 58 8.74 -12.71 3.99
CA SER A 58 9.63 -12.94 2.85
C SER A 58 9.05 -12.37 1.55
N ALA A 59 7.78 -12.64 1.25
CA ALA A 59 7.11 -12.11 0.07
C ALA A 59 7.01 -10.57 0.11
N PHE A 60 6.72 -10.00 1.27
CA PHE A 60 6.65 -8.56 1.47
C PHE A 60 8.01 -7.88 1.26
N GLU A 61 9.09 -8.43 1.82
CA GLU A 61 10.45 -7.91 1.65
C GLU A 61 10.91 -7.98 0.20
N ALA A 62 10.59 -9.07 -0.50
CA ALA A 62 10.88 -9.23 -1.91
C ALA A 62 10.17 -8.16 -2.77
N GLU A 63 8.86 -7.93 -2.53
CA GLU A 63 8.10 -6.91 -3.26
C GLU A 63 8.57 -5.51 -2.91
N LEU A 64 8.88 -5.22 -1.66
CA LEU A 64 9.42 -3.93 -1.25
C LEU A 64 10.76 -3.64 -1.96
N THR A 65 11.66 -4.63 -2.03
CA THR A 65 12.93 -4.52 -2.73
C THR A 65 12.73 -4.28 -4.23
N ALA A 66 11.79 -4.99 -4.85
CA ALA A 66 11.44 -4.81 -6.26
C ALA A 66 10.89 -3.41 -6.54
N LEU A 67 10.02 -2.89 -5.70
CA LEU A 67 9.46 -1.54 -5.80
C LEU A 67 10.55 -0.46 -5.64
N GLN A 68 11.47 -0.63 -4.70
CA GLN A 68 12.60 0.27 -4.51
C GLN A 68 13.55 0.25 -5.72
N GLY A 69 13.82 -0.92 -6.27
CA GLY A 69 14.63 -1.07 -7.46
C GLY A 69 14.03 -0.37 -8.69
N ARG A 70 12.71 -0.53 -8.92
CA ARG A 70 11.98 0.16 -10.00
C ARG A 70 12.03 1.68 -9.82
N ALA A 71 11.80 2.17 -8.61
CA ALA A 71 11.86 3.61 -8.32
C ALA A 71 13.28 4.17 -8.52
N GLY A 72 14.32 3.44 -8.14
CA GLY A 72 15.72 3.82 -8.36
C GLY A 72 16.08 3.88 -9.84
N SER A 73 15.65 2.88 -10.62
CA SER A 73 15.87 2.84 -12.06
C SER A 73 15.18 3.99 -12.79
N GLU A 74 13.95 4.30 -12.42
CA GLU A 74 13.19 5.42 -13.00
C GLU A 74 13.83 6.77 -12.67
N ARG A 75 14.26 6.97 -11.44
CA ARG A 75 15.00 8.17 -11.03
C ARG A 75 16.29 8.34 -11.83
N THR A 76 17.04 7.26 -12.02
CA THR A 76 18.27 7.29 -12.81
C THR A 76 17.98 7.65 -14.27
N ARG A 77 16.92 7.10 -14.86
CA ARG A 77 16.46 7.45 -16.20
C ARG A 77 16.13 8.93 -16.32
N LEU A 78 15.30 9.46 -15.41
CA LEU A 78 14.89 10.87 -15.39
C LEU A 78 16.10 11.81 -15.24
N THR A 79 17.06 11.47 -14.38
CA THR A 79 18.29 12.26 -14.20
C THR A 79 19.12 12.31 -15.48
N ARG A 80 19.25 11.19 -16.17
CA ARG A 80 19.96 11.14 -17.46
C ARG A 80 19.24 11.98 -18.52
N ASP A 81 17.90 11.87 -18.59
CA ASP A 81 17.08 12.60 -19.56
C ASP A 81 17.15 14.11 -19.29
N LEU A 82 17.12 14.53 -18.02
CA LEU A 82 17.34 15.93 -17.62
C LEU A 82 18.67 16.45 -18.12
N GLY A 83 19.77 15.72 -17.89
CA GLY A 83 21.11 16.10 -18.36
C GLY A 83 21.18 16.19 -19.90
N ALA A 84 20.42 15.36 -20.63
CA ALA A 84 20.35 15.45 -22.09
C ALA A 84 19.61 16.72 -22.56
N VAL A 85 18.51 17.09 -21.89
CA VAL A 85 17.79 18.33 -22.18
C VAL A 85 18.64 19.55 -21.87
N GLU A 86 19.33 19.57 -20.74
CA GLU A 86 20.21 20.68 -20.34
C GLU A 86 21.36 20.90 -21.35
N ARG A 87 21.96 19.81 -21.85
CA ARG A 87 22.97 19.94 -22.92
C ARG A 87 22.41 20.56 -24.21
N ARG A 88 21.15 20.20 -24.58
CA ARG A 88 20.47 20.77 -25.76
C ARG A 88 20.16 22.25 -25.53
N LEU A 89 19.68 22.62 -24.35
CA LEU A 89 19.47 24.02 -23.96
C LEU A 89 20.75 24.83 -24.06
N ALA A 90 21.85 24.31 -23.51
CA ALA A 90 23.14 24.97 -23.60
C ALA A 90 23.61 25.15 -25.06
N GLY A 91 23.28 24.21 -25.95
CA GLY A 91 23.56 24.34 -27.39
C GLY A 91 22.74 25.45 -28.07
N VAL A 92 21.44 25.53 -27.76
CA VAL A 92 20.55 26.60 -28.27
C VAL A 92 21.00 27.97 -27.76
N MET A 93 21.35 28.07 -26.46
CA MET A 93 21.85 29.33 -25.86
C MET A 93 23.13 29.80 -26.55
N ARG A 94 24.07 28.93 -26.80
CA ARG A 94 25.30 29.27 -27.53
C ARG A 94 25.01 29.79 -28.96
N ALA A 95 24.11 29.11 -29.69
CA ALA A 95 23.73 29.55 -31.01
C ALA A 95 23.09 30.94 -31.01
N ILE A 96 22.34 31.27 -29.96
CA ILE A 96 21.75 32.62 -29.77
C ILE A 96 22.85 33.66 -29.47
N GLU A 97 23.82 33.31 -28.62
CA GLU A 97 24.98 34.15 -28.29
C GLU A 97 25.83 34.43 -29.55
N ASP A 98 25.95 33.45 -30.44
CA ASP A 98 26.64 33.58 -31.74
C ASP A 98 25.83 34.38 -32.80
N GLY A 99 24.68 34.93 -32.43
CA GLY A 99 23.84 35.79 -33.27
C GLY A 99 22.78 35.06 -34.09
N ALA A 100 22.62 33.76 -33.93
CA ALA A 100 21.55 33.01 -34.58
C ALA A 100 20.25 33.19 -33.83
N TRP A 101 19.38 34.09 -34.26
CA TRP A 101 18.05 34.28 -33.68
C TRP A 101 16.95 34.17 -34.77
N ASN A 102 16.06 33.22 -34.58
CA ASN A 102 14.88 33.04 -35.41
C ASN A 102 13.73 32.37 -34.61
N ASP A 103 12.51 32.41 -35.19
CA ASP A 103 11.31 31.86 -34.55
C ASP A 103 11.42 30.34 -34.25
N SER A 104 12.15 29.60 -35.06
CA SER A 104 12.36 28.15 -34.85
C SER A 104 13.21 27.90 -33.61
N LEU A 105 14.27 28.67 -33.39
CA LEU A 105 15.09 28.59 -32.17
C LEU A 105 14.29 28.98 -30.92
N ARG A 106 13.45 30.01 -31.04
CA ARG A 106 12.55 30.44 -29.95
C ARG A 106 11.56 29.33 -29.57
N SER A 107 10.91 28.72 -30.57
CA SER A 107 9.99 27.60 -30.35
C SER A 107 10.72 26.42 -29.70
N ARG A 108 11.91 26.11 -30.18
CA ARG A 108 12.73 25.01 -29.66
C ARG A 108 13.19 25.25 -28.22
N LEU A 109 13.55 26.46 -27.88
CA LEU A 109 13.89 26.86 -26.51
C LEU A 109 12.71 26.63 -25.57
N ASN A 110 11.52 27.09 -25.96
CA ASN A 110 10.31 26.90 -25.15
C ASN A 110 9.95 25.42 -24.94
N GLU A 111 10.07 24.58 -25.98
CA GLU A 111 9.84 23.14 -25.87
C GLU A 111 10.81 22.48 -24.89
N LEU A 112 12.09 22.83 -24.97
CA LEU A 112 13.12 22.27 -24.09
C LEU A 112 12.92 22.73 -22.63
N GLU A 113 12.54 23.97 -22.41
CA GLU A 113 12.22 24.48 -21.06
C GLU A 113 11.00 23.80 -20.47
N GLN A 114 9.94 23.58 -21.23
CA GLN A 114 8.78 22.81 -20.80
C GLN A 114 9.16 21.35 -20.46
N THR A 115 9.97 20.73 -21.30
CA THR A 115 10.45 19.37 -21.05
C THR A 115 11.29 19.29 -19.78
N LYS A 116 12.19 20.25 -19.57
CA LYS A 116 12.98 20.36 -18.35
C LYS A 116 12.10 20.50 -17.11
N ALA A 117 11.11 21.37 -17.16
CA ALA A 117 10.17 21.60 -16.07
C ALA A 117 9.40 20.32 -15.72
N ALA A 118 8.91 19.59 -16.73
CA ALA A 118 8.18 18.34 -16.55
C ALA A 118 9.05 17.26 -15.88
N ILE A 119 10.28 17.05 -16.38
CA ILE A 119 11.21 16.08 -15.79
C ILE A 119 11.59 16.46 -14.35
N THR A 120 11.83 17.75 -14.10
CA THR A 120 12.14 18.25 -12.76
C THR A 120 10.98 18.02 -11.78
N ALA A 121 9.73 18.23 -12.21
CA ALA A 121 8.55 17.96 -11.40
C ALA A 121 8.43 16.47 -11.06
N GLN A 122 8.70 15.57 -12.01
CA GLN A 122 8.72 14.12 -11.78
C GLN A 122 9.81 13.73 -10.77
N LEU A 123 11.02 14.26 -10.90
CA LEU A 123 12.11 14.00 -9.96
C LEU A 123 11.77 14.44 -8.53
N ARG A 124 11.11 15.59 -8.35
CA ARG A 124 10.63 16.04 -7.03
C ARG A 124 9.67 15.04 -6.37
N VAL A 125 8.79 14.42 -7.15
CA VAL A 125 7.88 13.37 -6.66
C VAL A 125 8.67 12.12 -6.22
N HIS A 126 9.72 11.77 -6.94
CA HIS A 126 10.60 10.65 -6.58
C HIS A 126 11.48 10.93 -5.36
N ASP A 127 11.91 12.17 -5.17
CA ASP A 127 12.75 12.59 -4.04
C ASP A 127 11.94 12.92 -2.78
N ALA A 128 10.61 12.97 -2.87
CA ALA A 128 9.75 13.16 -1.71
C ALA A 128 9.99 12.07 -0.66
N PRO A 129 10.10 12.42 0.63
CA PRO A 129 10.34 11.45 1.68
C PRO A 129 9.19 10.45 1.74
N ARG A 130 9.44 9.23 1.29
CA ARG A 130 8.50 8.11 1.44
C ARG A 130 8.68 7.54 2.84
N ALA A 131 7.58 7.34 3.55
CA ALA A 131 7.63 6.62 4.81
C ALA A 131 8.33 5.27 4.57
N ARG A 132 9.49 5.09 5.18
CA ARG A 132 10.20 3.82 5.12
C ARG A 132 9.41 2.84 5.99
N VAL A 133 8.69 1.94 5.35
CA VAL A 133 8.11 0.80 6.06
C VAL A 133 9.27 -0.12 6.43
N HIS A 134 9.75 0.00 7.68
CA HIS A 134 10.68 -0.97 8.23
C HIS A 134 9.88 -2.05 8.93
N PHE A 135 9.97 -3.26 8.44
CA PHE A 135 9.58 -4.40 9.25
C PHE A 135 10.59 -4.52 10.40
N LEU A 136 10.08 -4.48 11.60
CA LEU A 136 10.92 -4.76 12.78
C LEU A 136 11.47 -6.19 12.64
N PRO A 137 12.76 -6.43 12.89
CA PRO A 137 13.36 -7.76 12.75
C PRO A 137 12.63 -8.88 13.51
N ASN A 138 11.80 -8.52 14.50
CA ASN A 138 10.99 -9.42 15.29
C ASN A 138 9.47 -9.20 15.12
N ALA A 139 9.03 -8.64 13.99
CA ALA A 139 7.61 -8.34 13.77
C ALA A 139 6.71 -9.57 13.99
N ALA A 140 7.13 -10.74 13.53
CA ALA A 140 6.41 -11.99 13.74
C ALA A 140 6.35 -12.41 15.24
N ALA A 141 7.39 -12.14 16.02
CA ALA A 141 7.41 -12.42 17.44
C ALA A 141 6.53 -11.44 18.22
N ILE A 142 6.64 -10.14 17.93
CA ILE A 142 5.83 -9.08 18.54
C ILE A 142 4.34 -9.29 18.21
N TYR A 143 4.04 -9.70 16.99
CA TYR A 143 2.67 -9.98 16.58
C TYR A 143 2.08 -11.18 17.32
N ARG A 144 2.83 -12.27 17.47
CA ARG A 144 2.43 -13.45 18.26
C ARG A 144 2.13 -13.09 19.73
N GLU A 145 3.01 -12.30 20.35
CA GLU A 145 2.84 -11.83 21.73
C GLU A 145 1.57 -10.97 21.89
N ARG A 146 1.33 -10.05 20.95
CA ARG A 146 0.12 -9.21 20.98
C ARG A 146 -1.16 -9.99 20.73
N VAL A 147 -1.15 -10.97 19.83
CA VAL A 147 -2.32 -11.83 19.59
C VAL A 147 -2.61 -12.72 20.79
N ALA A 148 -1.59 -13.23 21.46
CA ALA A 148 -1.77 -13.98 22.71
C ALA A 148 -2.38 -13.13 23.84
N THR A 149 -2.01 -11.84 23.90
CA THR A 149 -2.58 -10.91 24.94
C THR A 149 -4.02 -10.47 24.64
N VAL A 150 -4.43 -10.42 23.38
CA VAL A 150 -5.83 -10.09 23.01
C VAL A 150 -6.82 -11.19 23.45
N SER A 151 -6.37 -12.42 23.56
CA SER A 151 -7.21 -13.56 23.98
C SER A 151 -7.51 -13.62 25.48
N LEU A 152 -6.87 -12.77 26.28
CA LEU A 152 -6.97 -12.78 27.76
C LEU A 152 -7.92 -11.66 28.29
N ARG A 153 -8.63 -10.92 27.43
CA ARG A 153 -9.62 -9.91 27.80
C ARG A 153 -11.01 -10.29 27.30
#